data_28bdf708982ca27f71c93de7ee0c66c9
#
_entry.id   28bdf708982ca27f71c93de7ee0c66c9
#
_cell.length_a   1.000
_cell.length_b   1.000
_cell.length_c   1.000
_cell.angle_alpha   90.00
_cell.angle_beta   90.00
_cell.angle_gamma   90.00
#
_symmetry.space_group_name_H-M   'P 1'
#
loop_
_entity.id
_entity.type
_entity.pdbx_description
1 polymer ?
#
loop_
_entity_poly.entity_id
_entity_poly.type
_entity_poly.pdbx_seq_one_letter_code
_entity_poly.pdbx_strand_id
1 'polypeptide(L)'
;MRVNPAAVAAIALAVACASPSGETNTTVGPPGGGIGLGPGASLNGRRPFPDDNPWNTPVDRLPVDPMSDVLIESIGGDSALHPDFGANFNGGPFGIPYIVVAGSTTQVPVTFDYADESDPGPYPIPPGAPIEGGASSSGDRHVLVIDRDGWVLYELFSAYPDGGGWRAGSGAIFDLASNALRPAGWTSADAAGLPIFPGLVRYDEVVEQGEIRHAVRFTARRTRRGYIAPARHFASSDTSSARPPMGMRVRLRAGFDISGYPPSARVVLQALKTYGMILADNGGNWFISGAPDPRWDDNELNTLKRLRGRDFEVVTMGPVTTD
;
A
#
# COMPACT_ATOMS: atom_id res chain seq x y z
N MET A 1 -15.16 14.29 -92.15
CA MET A 1 -15.08 15.45 -91.23
C MET A 1 -14.91 14.95 -89.81
N ARG A 2 -13.86 15.36 -89.18
CA ARG A 2 -13.44 14.89 -87.87
C ARG A 2 -14.27 15.59 -86.76
N VAL A 3 -14.72 14.88 -85.81
CA VAL A 3 -15.24 15.41 -84.53
C VAL A 3 -14.57 14.69 -83.39
N ASN A 4 -13.97 15.50 -82.52
CA ASN A 4 -13.21 15.11 -81.33
C ASN A 4 -14.08 14.73 -80.16
N PRO A 5 -13.79 13.71 -79.36
CA PRO A 5 -14.54 13.45 -78.16
C PRO A 5 -13.98 14.22 -76.95
N ALA A 6 -14.89 14.89 -76.26
CA ALA A 6 -14.61 15.58 -74.98
C ALA A 6 -14.48 14.58 -73.81
N ALA A 7 -13.48 14.80 -72.98
CA ALA A 7 -13.19 14.07 -71.79
C ALA A 7 -14.19 14.46 -70.69
N VAL A 8 -14.80 13.45 -70.06
CA VAL A 8 -15.59 13.58 -68.84
C VAL A 8 -14.71 13.24 -67.67
N ALA A 9 -14.36 14.25 -66.84
CA ALA A 9 -13.66 14.05 -65.58
C ALA A 9 -14.66 13.61 -64.49
N ALA A 10 -14.48 12.43 -63.98
CA ALA A 10 -15.20 11.95 -62.79
C ALA A 10 -14.50 12.46 -61.53
N ILE A 11 -15.21 13.28 -60.75
CA ILE A 11 -14.78 13.71 -59.40
C ILE A 11 -15.23 12.63 -58.42
N ALA A 12 -14.27 11.87 -57.88
CA ALA A 12 -14.53 10.96 -56.77
C ALA A 12 -14.46 11.75 -55.45
N LEU A 13 -15.62 11.87 -54.79
CA LEU A 13 -15.69 12.40 -53.42
C LEU A 13 -15.26 11.28 -52.44
N ALA A 14 -14.08 11.40 -51.85
CA ALA A 14 -13.66 10.55 -50.75
C ALA A 14 -14.26 11.10 -49.46
N VAL A 15 -15.24 10.36 -48.91
CA VAL A 15 -15.74 10.59 -47.55
C VAL A 15 -14.75 9.93 -46.59
N ALA A 16 -13.96 10.74 -45.91
CA ALA A 16 -13.10 10.29 -44.82
C ALA A 16 -13.98 10.11 -43.55
N CYS A 17 -14.24 8.88 -43.17
CA CYS A 17 -14.75 8.55 -41.80
C CYS A 17 -13.60 8.76 -40.82
N ALA A 18 -13.65 9.84 -40.06
CA ALA A 18 -12.80 10.04 -38.91
C ALA A 18 -13.39 9.24 -37.73
N SER A 19 -12.72 8.19 -37.32
CA SER A 19 -12.95 7.53 -36.04
C SER A 19 -12.38 8.40 -34.92
N PRO A 20 -13.07 8.63 -33.79
CA PRO A 20 -12.47 9.28 -32.66
C PRO A 20 -11.55 8.28 -31.95
N SER A 21 -10.27 8.35 -32.20
CA SER A 21 -9.26 7.72 -31.36
C SER A 21 -9.17 8.54 -30.05
N GLY A 22 -9.85 8.06 -29.01
CA GLY A 22 -9.61 8.49 -27.66
C GLY A 22 -8.25 7.97 -27.21
N GLU A 23 -7.19 8.67 -27.54
CA GLU A 23 -5.89 8.46 -26.89
C GLU A 23 -5.99 9.00 -25.47
N THR A 24 -6.16 8.11 -24.49
CA THR A 24 -5.79 8.40 -23.12
C THR A 24 -4.28 8.52 -23.07
N ASN A 25 -3.81 9.74 -23.16
CA ASN A 25 -2.40 10.09 -23.08
C ASN A 25 -1.95 9.92 -21.61
N THR A 26 -1.68 8.68 -21.20
CA THR A 26 -0.90 8.40 -20.00
C THR A 26 0.55 8.73 -20.32
N THR A 27 0.94 9.98 -20.13
CA THR A 27 2.35 10.38 -20.14
C THR A 27 3.05 9.71 -18.98
N VAL A 28 3.69 8.57 -19.25
CA VAL A 28 4.77 8.05 -18.41
C VAL A 28 5.90 9.09 -18.51
N GLY A 29 6.07 9.87 -17.44
CA GLY A 29 7.19 10.83 -17.37
C GLY A 29 8.52 10.08 -17.36
N PRO A 30 9.59 10.66 -17.92
CA PRO A 30 10.92 10.06 -17.88
C PRO A 30 11.40 9.92 -16.42
N PRO A 31 12.25 8.91 -16.10
CA PRO A 31 12.85 8.78 -14.77
C PRO A 31 13.62 10.07 -14.44
N GLY A 32 13.17 10.77 -13.38
CA GLY A 32 13.65 12.09 -12.97
C GLY A 32 12.57 13.18 -12.96
N GLY A 33 11.33 12.88 -13.35
CA GLY A 33 10.19 13.78 -13.21
C GLY A 33 9.80 13.96 -11.73
N GLY A 34 9.26 15.15 -11.39
CA GLY A 34 8.72 15.40 -10.04
C GLY A 34 7.56 14.45 -9.70
N ILE A 35 7.27 14.26 -8.41
CA ILE A 35 6.13 13.46 -7.94
C ILE A 35 4.83 14.01 -8.55
N GLY A 36 4.02 13.12 -9.16
CA GLY A 36 2.72 13.46 -9.72
C GLY A 36 1.69 13.85 -8.66
N LEU A 37 0.57 14.40 -9.10
CA LEU A 37 -0.59 14.69 -8.23
C LEU A 37 -1.77 13.80 -8.64
N GLY A 38 -2.64 13.53 -7.69
CA GLY A 38 -3.88 12.76 -7.91
C GLY A 38 -3.88 11.37 -7.30
N PRO A 39 -4.99 10.63 -7.46
CA PRO A 39 -5.13 9.25 -6.97
C PRO A 39 -4.08 8.32 -7.59
N GLY A 40 -3.42 7.51 -6.77
CA GLY A 40 -2.45 6.52 -7.21
C GLY A 40 -1.22 7.10 -7.92
N ALA A 41 -0.94 8.41 -7.78
CA ALA A 41 0.17 9.04 -8.48
C ALA A 41 1.53 8.43 -8.06
N SER A 42 2.41 8.18 -9.05
CA SER A 42 3.75 7.67 -8.80
C SER A 42 4.58 8.66 -7.98
N LEU A 43 5.33 8.12 -7.03
CA LEU A 43 6.34 8.88 -6.29
C LEU A 43 7.67 9.02 -7.07
N ASN A 44 7.74 8.48 -8.30
CA ASN A 44 8.93 8.52 -9.15
C ASN A 44 10.22 8.08 -8.42
N GLY A 45 10.12 7.01 -7.63
CA GLY A 45 11.23 6.44 -6.88
C GLY A 45 11.58 7.17 -5.57
N ARG A 46 10.88 8.27 -5.21
CA ARG A 46 11.05 8.87 -3.90
C ARG A 46 10.44 7.95 -2.84
N ARG A 47 11.26 7.54 -1.90
CA ARG A 47 10.88 6.61 -0.84
C ARG A 47 10.42 7.38 0.40
N PRO A 48 9.28 7.00 1.03
CA PRO A 48 8.93 7.50 2.35
C PRO A 48 10.02 7.17 3.37
N PHE A 49 10.25 8.09 4.28
CA PHE A 49 11.23 7.99 5.38
C PHE A 49 12.70 7.94 4.96
N PRO A 50 13.63 8.23 5.88
CA PRO A 50 15.07 8.05 5.71
C PRO A 50 15.47 6.59 5.45
N ASP A 51 16.68 6.39 4.92
CA ASP A 51 17.20 5.06 4.57
C ASP A 51 17.36 4.13 5.78
N ASP A 52 17.61 4.68 6.95
CA ASP A 52 17.75 3.97 8.23
C ASP A 52 16.41 3.72 8.95
N ASN A 53 15.28 4.13 8.35
CA ASN A 53 13.96 3.83 8.90
C ASN A 53 13.72 2.30 8.90
N PRO A 54 13.06 1.74 9.93
CA PRO A 54 12.72 0.31 9.95
C PRO A 54 11.99 -0.20 8.71
N TRP A 55 11.14 0.61 8.07
CA TRP A 55 10.49 0.22 6.80
C TRP A 55 11.52 0.03 5.67
N ASN A 56 12.58 0.83 5.65
CA ASN A 56 13.58 0.91 4.59
C ASN A 56 14.83 0.06 4.83
N THR A 57 15.00 -0.48 6.05
CA THR A 57 16.19 -1.25 6.45
C THR A 57 16.07 -2.71 6.00
N PRO A 58 17.03 -3.24 5.23
CA PRO A 58 17.08 -4.66 4.89
C PRO A 58 17.20 -5.57 6.13
N VAL A 59 16.56 -6.74 6.07
CA VAL A 59 16.58 -7.76 7.14
C VAL A 59 17.10 -9.12 6.67
N ASP A 60 17.54 -9.21 5.42
CA ASP A 60 18.00 -10.44 4.78
C ASP A 60 19.17 -11.12 5.53
N ARG A 61 19.94 -10.36 6.30
CA ARG A 61 21.10 -10.82 7.09
C ARG A 61 20.84 -10.91 8.59
N LEU A 62 19.67 -10.52 9.07
CA LEU A 62 19.38 -10.63 10.50
C LEU A 62 19.24 -12.11 10.92
N PRO A 63 19.62 -12.46 12.15
CA PRO A 63 19.38 -13.80 12.68
C PRO A 63 17.90 -14.15 12.70
N VAL A 64 17.59 -15.43 12.60
CA VAL A 64 16.22 -15.96 12.80
C VAL A 64 15.91 -15.92 14.29
N ASP A 65 14.69 -15.50 14.63
CA ASP A 65 14.21 -15.49 16.02
C ASP A 65 14.03 -16.92 16.54
N PRO A 66 14.45 -17.24 17.76
CA PRO A 66 14.28 -18.58 18.35
C PRO A 66 12.81 -19.05 18.41
N MET A 67 11.85 -18.12 18.45
CA MET A 67 10.41 -18.41 18.47
C MET A 67 9.80 -18.44 17.06
N SER A 68 10.61 -18.31 16.00
CA SER A 68 10.13 -18.20 14.62
C SER A 68 9.09 -19.26 14.28
N ASP A 69 9.41 -20.55 14.45
CA ASP A 69 8.51 -21.64 14.05
C ASP A 69 7.19 -21.60 14.84
N VAL A 70 7.24 -21.29 16.13
CA VAL A 70 6.04 -21.18 16.99
C VAL A 70 5.15 -20.03 16.52
N LEU A 71 5.73 -18.88 16.20
CA LEU A 71 5.00 -17.70 15.75
C LEU A 71 4.41 -17.91 14.34
N ILE A 72 5.17 -18.48 13.42
CA ILE A 72 4.70 -18.85 12.07
C ILE A 72 3.52 -19.82 12.15
N GLU A 73 3.63 -20.89 12.95
CA GLU A 73 2.53 -21.85 13.12
C GLU A 73 1.31 -21.21 13.77
N SER A 74 1.49 -20.25 14.69
CA SER A 74 0.38 -19.57 15.34
C SER A 74 -0.42 -18.67 14.40
N ILE A 75 0.22 -18.15 13.33
CA ILE A 75 -0.46 -17.41 12.24
C ILE A 75 -1.06 -18.41 11.25
N GLY A 76 -0.42 -19.55 11.03
CA GLY A 76 -0.82 -20.61 10.12
C GLY A 76 0.28 -20.95 9.13
N GLY A 77 1.10 -21.95 9.46
CA GLY A 77 2.21 -22.39 8.64
C GLY A 77 1.79 -22.88 7.24
N ASP A 78 0.60 -23.49 7.13
CA ASP A 78 0.03 -23.97 5.87
C ASP A 78 -0.86 -22.95 5.14
N SER A 79 -1.17 -21.82 5.77
CA SER A 79 -2.00 -20.79 5.16
C SER A 79 -1.25 -20.08 4.03
N ALA A 80 -1.96 -19.80 2.94
CA ALA A 80 -1.38 -19.12 1.78
C ALA A 80 -1.15 -17.64 2.06
N LEU A 81 -0.10 -17.07 1.47
CA LEU A 81 0.03 -15.63 1.31
C LEU A 81 -1.13 -15.12 0.45
N HIS A 82 -1.73 -13.99 0.84
CA HIS A 82 -2.85 -13.40 0.12
C HIS A 82 -2.52 -11.96 -0.26
N PRO A 83 -2.32 -11.65 -1.55
CA PRO A 83 -2.29 -10.27 -2.01
C PRO A 83 -3.71 -9.69 -1.93
N ASP A 84 -3.92 -8.71 -1.06
CA ASP A 84 -5.21 -8.06 -0.87
C ASP A 84 -5.29 -6.73 -1.66
N PHE A 85 -4.90 -6.81 -2.92
CA PHE A 85 -4.92 -5.72 -3.88
C PHE A 85 -4.86 -6.27 -5.30
N GLY A 86 -5.34 -5.49 -6.27
CA GLY A 86 -5.32 -5.89 -7.69
C GLY A 86 -6.16 -5.00 -8.58
N ALA A 87 -6.33 -5.46 -9.83
CA ALA A 87 -7.08 -4.76 -10.86
C ALA A 87 -8.60 -4.99 -10.75
N ASN A 88 -9.03 -6.17 -10.30
CA ASN A 88 -10.45 -6.48 -10.31
C ASN A 88 -10.90 -7.39 -9.18
N PHE A 89 -11.66 -6.81 -8.26
CA PHE A 89 -12.50 -7.54 -7.32
C PHE A 89 -13.88 -6.88 -7.30
N ASN A 90 -14.96 -7.66 -7.51
CA ASN A 90 -16.34 -7.16 -7.59
C ASN A 90 -16.57 -6.00 -8.57
N GLY A 91 -15.84 -6.00 -9.70
CA GLY A 91 -16.04 -5.05 -10.79
C GLY A 91 -15.12 -3.83 -10.81
N GLY A 92 -14.10 -3.78 -9.97
CA GLY A 92 -13.11 -2.70 -9.99
C GLY A 92 -11.82 -2.99 -9.25
N PRO A 93 -10.82 -2.10 -9.33
CA PRO A 93 -9.59 -2.21 -8.57
C PRO A 93 -9.85 -2.24 -7.06
N PHE A 94 -9.04 -3.01 -6.34
CA PHE A 94 -9.16 -3.19 -4.89
C PHE A 94 -7.80 -3.09 -4.20
N GLY A 95 -7.84 -2.77 -2.92
CA GLY A 95 -6.68 -2.47 -2.07
C GLY A 95 -6.89 -1.15 -1.34
N ILE A 96 -5.85 -0.65 -0.66
CA ILE A 96 -5.89 0.59 0.10
C ILE A 96 -5.46 1.76 -0.82
N PRO A 97 -6.38 2.64 -1.24
CA PRO A 97 -6.05 3.72 -2.16
C PRO A 97 -5.36 4.88 -1.45
N TYR A 98 -4.60 5.66 -2.22
CA TYR A 98 -4.00 6.91 -1.76
C TYR A 98 -4.14 8.01 -2.80
N ILE A 99 -3.95 9.24 -2.36
CA ILE A 99 -3.89 10.42 -3.23
C ILE A 99 -2.68 11.28 -2.86
N VAL A 100 -2.00 11.78 -3.88
CA VAL A 100 -0.93 12.76 -3.73
C VAL A 100 -1.48 14.15 -4.01
N VAL A 101 -1.26 15.07 -3.09
CA VAL A 101 -1.74 16.46 -3.17
C VAL A 101 -0.59 17.46 -3.13
N ALA A 102 -0.84 18.69 -3.59
CA ALA A 102 0.09 19.81 -3.43
C ALA A 102 -0.03 20.41 -2.01
N GLY A 103 1.04 20.99 -1.50
CA GLY A 103 1.05 21.68 -0.21
C GLY A 103 0.09 22.87 -0.09
N SER A 104 -0.39 23.38 -1.24
CA SER A 104 -1.45 24.42 -1.30
C SER A 104 -2.87 23.86 -1.20
N THR A 105 -3.07 22.55 -1.05
CA THR A 105 -4.39 21.94 -0.92
C THR A 105 -5.09 22.43 0.33
N THR A 106 -6.35 22.86 0.17
CA THR A 106 -7.17 23.34 1.28
C THR A 106 -7.29 22.25 2.34
N GLN A 107 -6.96 22.64 3.57
CA GLN A 107 -7.09 21.76 4.71
C GLN A 107 -8.52 21.81 5.26
N VAL A 108 -9.04 20.67 5.68
CA VAL A 108 -10.40 20.52 6.22
C VAL A 108 -10.36 19.97 7.65
N PRO A 109 -11.34 20.32 8.51
CA PRO A 109 -11.42 19.77 9.85
C PRO A 109 -11.75 18.28 9.82
N VAL A 110 -11.22 17.54 10.79
CA VAL A 110 -11.54 16.14 11.04
C VAL A 110 -11.89 15.96 12.50
N THR A 111 -12.99 15.25 12.78
CA THR A 111 -13.36 14.82 14.13
C THR A 111 -13.11 13.33 14.28
N PHE A 112 -12.69 12.88 15.47
CA PHE A 112 -12.28 11.51 15.73
C PHE A 112 -13.10 10.86 16.83
N ASP A 113 -13.44 9.57 16.65
CA ASP A 113 -14.05 8.76 17.69
C ASP A 113 -12.99 8.40 18.77
N TYR A 114 -11.70 8.20 18.37
CA TYR A 114 -10.53 7.97 19.25
C TYR A 114 -9.62 9.23 19.26
N ALA A 115 -10.18 10.35 19.73
CA ALA A 115 -9.50 11.65 19.66
C ALA A 115 -8.23 11.72 20.53
N ASP A 116 -8.16 10.97 21.60
CA ASP A 116 -7.05 10.89 22.54
C ASP A 116 -5.84 10.11 21.98
N GLU A 117 -6.04 9.35 20.91
CA GLU A 117 -4.99 8.61 20.19
C GLU A 117 -4.83 9.09 18.73
N SER A 118 -5.41 10.23 18.37
CA SER A 118 -5.38 10.77 17.01
C SER A 118 -4.66 12.11 16.95
N ASP A 119 -3.94 12.35 15.85
CA ASP A 119 -3.35 13.65 15.59
C ASP A 119 -4.44 14.65 15.18
N PRO A 120 -4.60 15.78 15.88
CA PRO A 120 -5.63 16.76 15.57
C PRO A 120 -5.39 17.37 14.18
N GLY A 121 -6.50 17.64 13.47
CA GLY A 121 -6.44 18.32 12.17
C GLY A 121 -5.91 19.75 12.22
N PRO A 122 -5.97 20.46 11.09
CA PRO A 122 -6.68 20.06 9.87
C PRO A 122 -5.87 19.15 8.93
N TYR A 123 -6.57 18.48 7.99
CA TYR A 123 -6.00 17.53 7.02
C TYR A 123 -6.20 18.03 5.57
N PRO A 124 -5.21 17.88 4.65
CA PRO A 124 -5.33 18.34 3.27
C PRO A 124 -6.08 17.32 2.40
N ILE A 125 -7.33 17.00 2.75
CA ILE A 125 -8.14 16.01 2.04
C ILE A 125 -8.98 16.71 0.98
N PRO A 126 -8.69 16.50 -0.33
CA PRO A 126 -9.43 17.17 -1.39
C PRO A 126 -10.83 16.55 -1.56
N PRO A 127 -11.79 17.28 -2.13
CA PRO A 127 -13.07 16.72 -2.54
C PRO A 127 -12.84 15.50 -3.46
N GLY A 128 -13.56 14.40 -3.20
CA GLY A 128 -13.43 13.18 -3.99
C GLY A 128 -12.15 12.35 -3.71
N ALA A 129 -11.46 12.60 -2.58
CA ALA A 129 -10.37 11.72 -2.14
C ALA A 129 -10.84 10.26 -2.12
N PRO A 130 -10.04 9.32 -2.63
CA PRO A 130 -10.44 7.93 -2.68
C PRO A 130 -10.58 7.34 -1.27
N ILE A 131 -11.66 6.59 -1.07
CA ILE A 131 -11.95 5.85 0.17
C ILE A 131 -11.78 4.36 -0.15
N GLU A 132 -11.12 3.62 0.71
CA GLU A 132 -11.00 2.18 0.57
C GLU A 132 -12.36 1.49 0.46
N GLY A 133 -12.52 0.64 -0.55
CA GLY A 133 -13.78 -0.01 -0.89
C GLY A 133 -14.86 0.92 -1.45
N GLY A 134 -14.55 2.21 -1.67
CA GLY A 134 -15.44 3.21 -2.24
C GLY A 134 -16.33 3.91 -1.21
N ALA A 135 -17.10 4.90 -1.69
CA ALA A 135 -17.94 5.75 -0.83
C ALA A 135 -19.01 5.00 -0.02
N SER A 136 -19.48 3.87 -0.54
CA SER A 136 -20.50 3.00 0.11
C SER A 136 -19.90 1.83 0.90
N SER A 137 -18.57 1.76 1.03
CA SER A 137 -17.89 0.70 1.78
C SER A 137 -18.38 0.64 3.23
N SER A 138 -18.55 -0.58 3.74
CA SER A 138 -18.76 -0.87 5.16
C SER A 138 -17.52 -1.46 5.84
N GLY A 139 -16.38 -1.51 5.13
CA GLY A 139 -15.08 -1.95 5.66
C GLY A 139 -14.34 -0.82 6.39
N ASP A 140 -13.01 -0.92 6.40
CA ASP A 140 -12.14 -0.03 7.18
C ASP A 140 -12.10 1.42 6.68
N ARG A 141 -12.45 1.63 5.38
CA ARG A 141 -12.63 2.97 4.81
C ARG A 141 -11.43 3.88 5.01
N HIS A 142 -10.23 3.36 4.78
CA HIS A 142 -9.02 4.17 4.86
C HIS A 142 -9.02 5.30 3.82
N VAL A 143 -8.51 6.46 4.24
CA VAL A 143 -8.18 7.60 3.36
C VAL A 143 -6.74 7.99 3.61
N LEU A 144 -5.89 7.84 2.59
CA LEU A 144 -4.46 8.14 2.67
C LEU A 144 -4.13 9.31 1.77
N VAL A 145 -3.53 10.35 2.33
CA VAL A 145 -3.17 11.58 1.60
C VAL A 145 -1.69 11.89 1.81
N ILE A 146 -0.97 12.12 0.72
CA ILE A 146 0.44 12.52 0.75
C ILE A 146 0.54 13.96 0.28
N ASP A 147 0.93 14.87 1.18
CA ASP A 147 1.37 16.20 0.79
C ASP A 147 2.78 16.08 0.18
N ARG A 148 2.85 16.23 -1.14
CA ARG A 148 4.09 16.12 -1.91
C ARG A 148 5.13 17.17 -1.51
N ASP A 149 4.69 18.38 -1.24
CA ASP A 149 5.55 19.54 -1.05
C ASP A 149 6.07 19.61 0.40
N GLY A 150 5.18 19.35 1.37
CA GLY A 150 5.54 19.21 2.80
C GLY A 150 6.18 17.87 3.16
N TRP A 151 6.06 16.88 2.28
CA TRP A 151 6.48 15.49 2.48
C TRP A 151 5.90 14.89 3.77
N VAL A 152 4.58 15.05 3.92
CA VAL A 152 3.78 14.61 5.07
C VAL A 152 2.70 13.64 4.60
N LEU A 153 2.52 12.56 5.35
CA LEU A 153 1.47 11.58 5.15
C LEU A 153 0.36 11.79 6.18
N TYR A 154 -0.87 11.79 5.71
CA TYR A 154 -2.08 11.87 6.53
C TYR A 154 -2.91 10.63 6.27
N GLU A 155 -3.31 9.93 7.31
CA GLU A 155 -4.07 8.69 7.22
C GLU A 155 -5.28 8.72 8.15
N LEU A 156 -6.42 8.25 7.65
CA LEU A 156 -7.67 8.11 8.41
C LEU A 156 -8.16 6.66 8.36
N PHE A 157 -8.66 6.17 9.48
CA PHE A 157 -9.45 4.95 9.62
C PHE A 157 -10.92 5.28 9.78
N SER A 158 -11.82 4.47 9.19
CA SER A 158 -13.27 4.63 9.29
C SER A 158 -13.74 6.03 8.90
N ALA A 159 -13.28 6.52 7.73
CA ALA A 159 -13.44 7.90 7.29
C ALA A 159 -14.75 8.13 6.54
N TYR A 160 -15.49 9.19 6.95
CA TYR A 160 -16.75 9.64 6.34
C TYR A 160 -16.71 11.13 6.10
N PRO A 161 -17.04 11.63 4.88
CA PRO A 161 -17.27 13.06 4.67
C PRO A 161 -18.39 13.58 5.57
N ASP A 162 -18.17 14.72 6.20
CA ASP A 162 -19.14 15.34 7.13
C ASP A 162 -19.07 16.88 7.10
N GLY A 163 -20.15 17.54 6.69
CA GLY A 163 -20.36 18.98 6.81
C GLY A 163 -19.26 19.91 6.28
N GLY A 164 -18.52 19.51 5.23
CA GLY A 164 -17.38 20.25 4.68
C GLY A 164 -16.04 19.87 5.29
N GLY A 165 -16.04 18.88 6.17
CA GLY A 165 -14.88 18.20 6.74
C GLY A 165 -15.06 16.68 6.70
N TRP A 166 -14.49 16.01 7.69
CA TRP A 166 -14.53 14.55 7.83
C TRP A 166 -14.78 14.14 9.28
N ARG A 167 -15.42 12.99 9.45
CA ARG A 167 -15.44 12.23 10.71
C ARG A 167 -14.70 10.91 10.47
N ALA A 168 -13.86 10.52 11.40
CA ALA A 168 -13.08 9.28 11.30
C ALA A 168 -13.01 8.57 12.66
N GLY A 169 -12.71 7.27 12.65
CA GLY A 169 -12.40 6.51 13.86
C GLY A 169 -11.12 7.03 14.49
N SER A 170 -10.03 7.01 13.75
CA SER A 170 -8.73 7.55 14.15
C SER A 170 -8.03 8.24 12.98
N GLY A 171 -7.00 9.03 13.29
CA GLY A 171 -6.18 9.69 12.30
C GLY A 171 -4.73 9.85 12.75
N ALA A 172 -3.82 9.82 11.77
CA ALA A 172 -2.40 9.92 12.02
C ALA A 172 -1.71 10.81 10.99
N ILE A 173 -0.71 11.57 11.45
CA ILE A 173 0.13 12.45 10.64
C ILE A 173 1.58 11.97 10.80
N PHE A 174 2.25 11.70 9.69
CA PHE A 174 3.64 11.25 9.68
C PHE A 174 4.50 12.20 8.84
N ASP A 175 5.57 12.70 9.44
CA ASP A 175 6.65 13.37 8.71
C ASP A 175 7.48 12.30 7.97
N LEU A 176 7.36 12.26 6.65
CA LEU A 176 8.05 11.29 5.80
C LEU A 176 9.56 11.57 5.63
N ALA A 177 10.06 12.67 6.18
CA ALA A 177 11.49 13.01 6.19
C ALA A 177 12.18 12.63 7.50
N SER A 178 11.47 12.05 8.48
CA SER A 178 12.03 11.75 9.80
C SER A 178 11.72 10.32 10.26
N ASN A 179 12.42 9.87 11.30
CA ASN A 179 12.16 8.59 11.98
C ASN A 179 11.32 8.78 13.25
N ALA A 180 10.62 9.91 13.38
CA ALA A 180 9.76 10.16 14.53
C ALA A 180 8.67 9.11 14.65
N LEU A 181 8.53 8.56 15.84
CA LEU A 181 7.49 7.58 16.17
C LEU A 181 6.31 8.31 16.83
N ARG A 182 5.11 7.77 16.65
CA ARG A 182 3.93 8.18 17.41
C ARG A 182 4.15 7.96 18.91
N PRO A 183 3.38 8.62 19.79
CA PRO A 183 3.41 8.35 21.22
C PRO A 183 3.19 6.85 21.52
N ALA A 184 3.82 6.34 22.55
CA ALA A 184 3.60 4.96 23.00
C ALA A 184 2.14 4.76 23.41
N GLY A 185 1.53 3.64 23.02
CA GLY A 185 0.14 3.32 23.28
C GLY A 185 -0.86 3.97 22.32
N TRP A 186 -0.42 4.81 21.36
CA TRP A 186 -1.30 5.41 20.37
C TRP A 186 -1.45 4.52 19.14
N THR A 187 -2.70 4.30 18.73
CA THR A 187 -3.02 3.73 17.42
C THR A 187 -2.67 4.71 16.28
N SER A 188 -2.85 4.29 15.05
CA SER A 188 -2.86 5.16 13.85
C SER A 188 -4.15 4.89 13.07
N ALA A 189 -4.12 5.03 11.76
CA ALA A 189 -5.12 4.39 10.90
C ALA A 189 -4.97 2.86 10.86
N ASP A 190 -3.85 2.35 11.40
CA ASP A 190 -3.51 0.94 11.52
C ASP A 190 -3.36 0.54 13.01
N ALA A 191 -3.80 -0.66 13.39
CA ALA A 191 -3.86 -1.08 14.79
C ALA A 191 -2.50 -1.08 15.50
N ALA A 192 -1.41 -1.23 14.79
CA ALA A 192 -0.06 -1.20 15.35
C ALA A 192 0.48 0.21 15.66
N GLY A 193 -0.27 1.28 15.35
CA GLY A 193 0.26 2.65 15.41
C GLY A 193 1.33 2.92 14.36
N LEU A 194 1.34 2.15 13.28
CA LEU A 194 2.24 2.27 12.12
C LEU A 194 1.57 3.04 10.98
N PRO A 195 2.34 3.66 10.07
CA PRO A 195 1.79 4.16 8.82
C PRO A 195 1.46 3.01 7.86
N ILE A 196 0.35 3.13 7.14
CA ILE A 196 -0.12 2.17 6.14
C ILE A 196 0.64 2.34 4.82
N PHE A 197 0.68 3.57 4.29
CA PHE A 197 1.17 3.87 2.95
C PHE A 197 2.60 3.35 2.68
N PRO A 198 3.58 3.51 3.57
CA PRO A 198 4.94 3.03 3.34
C PRO A 198 5.07 1.52 3.19
N GLY A 199 4.08 0.76 3.67
CA GLY A 199 4.03 -0.71 3.57
C GLY A 199 3.20 -1.25 2.41
N LEU A 200 2.61 -0.40 1.58
CA LEU A 200 1.80 -0.83 0.44
C LEU A 200 2.66 -1.28 -0.73
N VAL A 201 2.29 -2.40 -1.36
CA VAL A 201 2.80 -2.78 -2.68
C VAL A 201 2.17 -1.86 -3.71
N ARG A 202 2.96 -1.12 -4.50
CA ARG A 202 2.46 -0.15 -5.48
C ARG A 202 2.85 -0.52 -6.90
N TYR A 203 1.98 -0.19 -7.85
CA TYR A 203 2.19 -0.51 -9.26
C TYR A 203 3.45 0.17 -9.83
N ASP A 204 3.68 1.43 -9.49
CA ASP A 204 4.85 2.18 -9.95
C ASP A 204 6.18 1.54 -9.51
N GLU A 205 6.25 0.96 -8.32
CA GLU A 205 7.44 0.26 -7.85
C GLU A 205 7.62 -1.09 -8.53
N VAL A 206 6.56 -1.89 -8.61
CA VAL A 206 6.63 -3.26 -9.11
C VAL A 206 6.84 -3.31 -10.61
N VAL A 207 6.10 -2.50 -11.37
CA VAL A 207 6.05 -2.60 -12.84
C VAL A 207 6.90 -1.52 -13.53
N GLU A 208 6.85 -0.29 -13.03
CA GLU A 208 7.56 0.82 -13.69
C GLU A 208 9.03 0.91 -13.26
N GLN A 209 9.33 0.66 -11.96
CA GLN A 209 10.69 0.68 -11.41
C GLN A 209 11.34 -0.70 -11.37
N GLY A 210 10.54 -1.77 -11.27
CA GLY A 210 11.03 -3.15 -11.19
C GLY A 210 11.62 -3.52 -9.83
N GLU A 211 11.39 -2.71 -8.78
CA GLU A 211 11.87 -2.98 -7.42
C GLU A 211 11.00 -2.34 -6.35
N ILE A 212 10.86 -3.03 -5.21
CA ILE A 212 10.33 -2.48 -3.95
C ILE A 212 11.50 -2.36 -2.98
N ARG A 213 11.72 -1.17 -2.42
CA ARG A 213 12.84 -0.87 -1.53
C ARG A 213 12.42 -0.63 -0.08
N HIS A 214 11.38 -1.30 0.36
CA HIS A 214 10.84 -1.21 1.73
C HIS A 214 10.19 -2.53 2.16
N ALA A 215 9.91 -2.67 3.46
CA ALA A 215 9.12 -3.76 3.98
C ALA A 215 7.65 -3.63 3.58
N VAL A 216 6.96 -4.75 3.43
CA VAL A 216 5.53 -4.79 3.09
C VAL A 216 4.70 -4.89 4.37
N ARG A 217 3.53 -4.24 4.41
CA ARG A 217 2.54 -4.39 5.47
C ARG A 217 1.83 -5.74 5.34
N PHE A 218 1.65 -6.46 6.48
CA PHE A 218 0.80 -7.65 6.49
C PHE A 218 -0.06 -7.73 7.75
N THR A 219 -1.07 -8.60 7.72
CA THR A 219 -2.00 -8.81 8.81
C THR A 219 -1.99 -10.27 9.31
N ALA A 220 -2.45 -10.46 10.54
CA ALA A 220 -2.70 -11.75 11.15
C ALA A 220 -3.99 -11.72 11.97
N ARG A 221 -4.74 -12.83 11.97
CA ARG A 221 -6.04 -12.90 12.67
C ARG A 221 -5.92 -12.80 14.18
N ARG A 222 -4.83 -13.33 14.74
CA ARG A 222 -4.61 -13.37 16.18
C ARG A 222 -3.23 -12.82 16.49
N THR A 223 -3.20 -11.77 17.28
CA THR A 223 -1.98 -11.13 17.78
C THR A 223 -1.95 -11.21 19.30
N ARG A 224 -0.83 -10.90 19.92
CA ARG A 224 -0.72 -10.79 21.37
C ARG A 224 -0.96 -9.37 21.86
N ARG A 225 -1.29 -9.23 23.14
CA ARG A 225 -1.21 -7.96 23.85
C ARG A 225 0.25 -7.54 23.98
N GLY A 226 0.72 -6.80 22.99
CA GLY A 226 2.07 -6.30 22.96
C GLY A 226 2.52 -5.90 21.56
N TYR A 227 3.52 -5.02 21.50
CA TYR A 227 4.11 -4.54 20.28
C TYR A 227 5.63 -4.47 20.37
N ILE A 228 6.29 -4.37 19.22
CA ILE A 228 7.74 -4.20 19.06
C ILE A 228 7.95 -2.96 18.21
N ALA A 229 8.88 -2.09 18.59
CA ALA A 229 9.22 -0.93 17.75
C ALA A 229 9.58 -1.38 16.30
N PRO A 230 9.13 -0.64 15.28
CA PRO A 230 8.56 0.71 15.30
C PRO A 230 7.07 0.81 15.67
N ALA A 231 6.35 -0.32 15.83
CA ALA A 231 4.96 -0.28 16.30
C ALA A 231 4.84 0.40 17.67
N ARG A 232 3.68 0.99 17.93
CA ARG A 232 3.42 1.79 19.14
C ARG A 232 2.19 1.34 19.91
N HIS A 233 1.36 0.45 19.31
CA HIS A 233 0.10 0.03 19.86
C HIS A 233 -0.15 -1.46 19.58
N PHE A 234 -1.10 -2.05 20.27
CA PHE A 234 -1.62 -3.41 20.06
C PHE A 234 -3.15 -3.43 20.21
N ALA A 235 -3.82 -4.28 19.44
CA ALA A 235 -5.28 -4.43 19.47
C ALA A 235 -5.68 -5.88 19.82
N SER A 236 -5.14 -6.39 20.94
CA SER A 236 -5.42 -7.74 21.43
C SER A 236 -5.32 -7.82 22.95
N SER A 237 -6.13 -8.69 23.55
CA SER A 237 -6.05 -9.05 24.98
C SER A 237 -5.29 -10.37 25.24
N ASP A 238 -4.86 -11.10 24.19
CA ASP A 238 -4.16 -12.38 24.32
C ASP A 238 -2.72 -12.16 24.82
N THR A 239 -2.37 -12.67 25.98
CA THR A 239 -1.05 -12.51 26.60
C THR A 239 -0.05 -13.61 26.24
N SER A 240 -0.45 -14.59 25.43
CA SER A 240 0.40 -15.72 25.06
C SER A 240 1.62 -15.27 24.26
N SER A 241 2.82 -15.70 24.68
CA SER A 241 4.06 -15.48 23.94
C SER A 241 4.13 -16.25 22.62
N ALA A 242 3.27 -17.23 22.42
CA ALA A 242 3.12 -17.94 21.14
C ALA A 242 2.34 -17.12 20.08
N ARG A 243 1.76 -15.96 20.45
CA ARG A 243 1.10 -15.07 19.50
C ARG A 243 2.04 -13.97 19.01
N PRO A 244 1.95 -13.59 17.72
CA PRO A 244 2.80 -12.55 17.19
C PRO A 244 2.44 -11.18 17.80
N PRO A 245 3.42 -10.40 18.28
CA PRO A 245 3.20 -9.00 18.67
C PRO A 245 3.08 -8.10 17.43
N MET A 246 2.37 -6.97 17.53
CA MET A 246 2.39 -5.94 16.50
C MET A 246 3.82 -5.44 16.28
N GLY A 247 4.16 -5.10 15.04
CA GLY A 247 5.54 -4.74 14.67
C GLY A 247 6.48 -5.94 14.44
N MET A 248 6.03 -7.19 14.67
CA MET A 248 6.81 -8.37 14.33
C MET A 248 7.21 -8.36 12.87
N ARG A 249 8.47 -8.66 12.60
CA ARG A 249 9.00 -8.69 11.23
C ARG A 249 9.31 -10.11 10.78
N VAL A 250 8.82 -10.46 9.60
CA VAL A 250 9.08 -11.73 8.95
C VAL A 250 9.72 -11.50 7.59
N ARG A 251 10.50 -12.46 7.10
CA ARG A 251 11.04 -12.44 5.74
C ARG A 251 10.82 -13.78 5.05
N LEU A 252 10.77 -13.75 3.72
CA LEU A 252 10.81 -14.97 2.91
C LEU A 252 12.19 -15.62 3.06
N ARG A 253 12.23 -16.93 3.30
CA ARG A 253 13.49 -17.67 3.50
C ARG A 253 14.44 -17.46 2.32
N ALA A 254 15.73 -17.23 2.60
CA ALA A 254 16.74 -16.96 1.56
C ALA A 254 16.80 -18.04 0.48
N GLY A 255 16.66 -19.31 0.87
CA GLY A 255 16.69 -20.47 -0.05
C GLY A 255 15.42 -20.69 -0.86
N PHE A 256 14.35 -19.91 -0.66
CA PHE A 256 13.12 -20.06 -1.45
C PHE A 256 13.37 -19.67 -2.91
N ASP A 257 13.06 -20.58 -3.85
CA ASP A 257 13.26 -20.31 -5.29
C ASP A 257 12.12 -19.45 -5.86
N ILE A 258 12.47 -18.28 -6.35
CA ILE A 258 11.54 -17.34 -6.97
C ILE A 258 11.59 -17.35 -8.50
N SER A 259 12.45 -18.16 -9.11
CA SER A 259 12.68 -18.17 -10.56
C SER A 259 11.45 -18.58 -11.37
N GLY A 260 10.60 -19.43 -10.81
CA GLY A 260 9.35 -19.91 -11.43
C GLY A 260 8.15 -18.97 -11.29
N TYR A 261 8.35 -17.73 -10.82
CA TYR A 261 7.29 -16.73 -10.68
C TYR A 261 7.32 -15.70 -11.82
N PRO A 262 6.18 -15.12 -12.21
CA PRO A 262 6.13 -14.07 -13.22
C PRO A 262 6.80 -12.77 -12.72
N PRO A 263 7.10 -11.82 -13.64
CA PRO A 263 7.88 -10.63 -13.32
C PRO A 263 7.40 -9.83 -12.12
N SER A 264 6.13 -9.45 -12.07
CA SER A 264 5.57 -8.63 -10.98
C SER A 264 5.65 -9.37 -9.63
N ALA A 265 5.31 -10.66 -9.61
CA ALA A 265 5.41 -11.46 -8.40
C ALA A 265 6.88 -11.60 -7.93
N ARG A 266 7.85 -11.75 -8.85
CA ARG A 266 9.27 -11.82 -8.47
C ARG A 266 9.76 -10.55 -7.79
N VAL A 267 9.32 -9.38 -8.23
CA VAL A 267 9.66 -8.11 -7.58
C VAL A 267 9.16 -8.10 -6.13
N VAL A 268 7.90 -8.47 -5.91
CA VAL A 268 7.34 -8.60 -4.55
C VAL A 268 8.13 -9.62 -3.73
N LEU A 269 8.38 -10.81 -4.26
CA LEU A 269 9.11 -11.87 -3.55
C LEU A 269 10.54 -11.47 -3.22
N GLN A 270 11.22 -10.72 -4.09
CA GLN A 270 12.54 -10.19 -3.80
C GLN A 270 12.52 -9.19 -2.64
N ALA A 271 11.51 -8.31 -2.60
CA ALA A 271 11.32 -7.41 -1.46
C ALA A 271 11.06 -8.17 -0.16
N LEU A 272 10.22 -9.23 -0.21
CA LEU A 272 9.95 -10.08 0.94
C LEU A 272 11.21 -10.81 1.44
N LYS A 273 12.20 -11.10 0.57
CA LYS A 273 13.51 -11.62 0.99
C LYS A 273 14.38 -10.54 1.62
N THR A 274 14.44 -9.37 1.00
CA THR A 274 15.38 -8.31 1.39
C THR A 274 14.88 -7.51 2.58
N TYR A 275 13.65 -7.02 2.48
CA TYR A 275 13.04 -6.14 3.49
C TYR A 275 12.02 -6.86 4.36
N GLY A 276 11.49 -7.99 3.90
CA GLY A 276 10.44 -8.71 4.62
C GLY A 276 9.12 -7.96 4.69
N MET A 277 8.32 -8.29 5.70
CA MET A 277 7.04 -7.63 5.98
C MET A 277 6.84 -7.42 7.48
N ILE A 278 6.09 -6.37 7.84
CA ILE A 278 5.84 -5.96 9.21
C ILE A 278 4.36 -6.21 9.55
N LEU A 279 4.11 -6.88 10.67
CA LEU A 279 2.76 -7.09 11.19
C LEU A 279 2.20 -5.78 11.73
N ALA A 280 1.16 -5.26 11.06
CA ALA A 280 0.66 -3.93 11.32
C ALA A 280 -0.81 -3.90 11.78
N ASP A 281 -1.57 -4.99 11.53
CA ASP A 281 -2.98 -5.02 11.92
C ASP A 281 -3.49 -6.44 12.17
N ASN A 282 -4.68 -6.54 12.80
CA ASN A 282 -5.50 -7.72 12.82
C ASN A 282 -6.30 -7.83 11.52
N GLY A 283 -6.34 -9.03 10.93
CA GLY A 283 -7.01 -9.24 9.64
C GLY A 283 -6.90 -10.68 9.18
N GLY A 284 -6.96 -10.91 7.88
CA GLY A 284 -6.67 -12.24 7.32
C GLY A 284 -5.24 -12.67 7.60
N ASN A 285 -5.02 -13.98 7.85
CA ASN A 285 -3.67 -14.49 8.02
C ASN A 285 -2.88 -14.35 6.71
N TRP A 286 -1.68 -13.78 6.79
CA TRP A 286 -0.78 -13.60 5.64
C TRP A 286 -1.36 -12.71 4.53
N PHE A 287 -2.29 -11.79 4.85
CA PHE A 287 -2.73 -10.81 3.89
C PHE A 287 -1.70 -9.70 3.81
N ILE A 288 -1.19 -9.44 2.60
CA ILE A 288 -0.32 -8.31 2.29
C ILE A 288 -1.13 -7.22 1.59
N SER A 289 -0.89 -5.98 1.97
CA SER A 289 -1.62 -4.84 1.47
C SER A 289 -0.91 -4.18 0.27
N GLY A 290 -1.69 -3.63 -0.65
CA GLY A 290 -1.19 -2.86 -1.77
C GLY A 290 -2.20 -1.83 -2.24
N ALA A 291 -1.75 -0.94 -3.12
CA ALA A 291 -2.61 0.07 -3.72
C ALA A 291 -3.39 -0.52 -4.92
N PRO A 292 -4.68 -0.14 -5.07
CA PRO A 292 -5.46 -0.52 -6.24
C PRO A 292 -4.90 0.12 -7.50
N ASP A 293 -4.83 -0.65 -8.59
CA ASP A 293 -4.49 -0.12 -9.91
C ASP A 293 -5.14 -1.00 -10.98
N PRO A 294 -5.88 -0.42 -11.96
CA PRO A 294 -6.52 -1.20 -13.02
C PRO A 294 -5.53 -1.88 -13.98
N ARG A 295 -4.26 -1.52 -13.92
CA ARG A 295 -3.19 -2.07 -14.76
C ARG A 295 -2.56 -3.34 -14.19
N TRP A 296 -2.86 -3.74 -12.93
CA TRP A 296 -2.35 -4.98 -12.35
C TRP A 296 -2.75 -6.20 -13.19
N ASP A 297 -1.83 -7.13 -13.36
CA ASP A 297 -2.16 -8.49 -13.82
C ASP A 297 -2.49 -9.37 -12.59
N ASP A 298 -3.78 -9.56 -12.35
CA ASP A 298 -4.27 -10.35 -11.22
C ASP A 298 -3.84 -11.83 -11.32
N ASN A 299 -3.56 -12.36 -12.53
CA ASN A 299 -3.05 -13.72 -12.68
C ASN A 299 -1.61 -13.80 -12.16
N GLU A 300 -0.76 -12.79 -12.43
CA GLU A 300 0.58 -12.71 -11.87
C GLU A 300 0.52 -12.58 -10.35
N LEU A 301 -0.29 -11.66 -9.82
CA LEU A 301 -0.46 -11.47 -8.38
C LEU A 301 -0.98 -12.75 -7.69
N ASN A 302 -1.91 -13.45 -8.29
CA ASN A 302 -2.45 -14.70 -7.75
C ASN A 302 -1.40 -15.81 -7.61
N THR A 303 -0.27 -15.74 -8.33
CA THR A 303 0.82 -16.70 -8.13
C THR A 303 1.45 -16.59 -6.74
N LEU A 304 1.38 -15.43 -6.08
CA LEU A 304 1.84 -15.23 -4.71
C LEU A 304 1.11 -16.16 -3.71
N LYS A 305 -0.11 -16.59 -4.02
CA LYS A 305 -0.87 -17.56 -3.21
C LYS A 305 -0.26 -18.98 -3.17
N ARG A 306 0.81 -19.23 -3.94
CA ARG A 306 1.59 -20.48 -3.83
C ARG A 306 2.45 -20.52 -2.56
N LEU A 307 2.84 -19.35 -2.02
CA LEU A 307 3.60 -19.26 -0.78
C LEU A 307 2.73 -19.68 0.40
N ARG A 308 3.38 -20.26 1.40
CA ARG A 308 2.78 -20.68 2.67
C ARG A 308 3.47 -19.96 3.82
N GLY A 309 2.81 -19.86 4.96
CA GLY A 309 3.43 -19.31 6.17
C GLY A 309 4.80 -19.93 6.48
N ARG A 310 4.95 -21.24 6.30
CA ARG A 310 6.22 -21.97 6.52
C ARG A 310 7.37 -21.56 5.60
N ASP A 311 7.11 -20.86 4.49
CA ASP A 311 8.14 -20.33 3.60
C ASP A 311 8.80 -19.09 4.17
N PHE A 312 8.23 -18.53 5.24
CA PHE A 312 8.72 -17.38 5.97
C PHE A 312 9.45 -17.76 7.25
N GLU A 313 10.19 -16.83 7.78
CA GLU A 313 10.84 -16.91 9.09
C GLU A 313 10.78 -15.55 9.78
N VAL A 314 10.62 -15.57 11.10
CA VAL A 314 10.65 -14.36 11.93
C VAL A 314 12.12 -13.97 12.14
N VAL A 315 12.47 -12.72 11.89
CA VAL A 315 13.80 -12.20 12.23
C VAL A 315 13.87 -11.79 13.69
N THR A 316 15.06 -11.82 14.29
CA THR A 316 15.27 -11.45 15.69
C THR A 316 14.57 -10.14 16.03
N MET A 317 13.73 -10.21 17.04
CA MET A 317 12.90 -9.10 17.50
C MET A 317 13.58 -8.31 18.61
N GLY A 318 13.20 -7.03 18.72
CA GLY A 318 13.47 -6.23 19.91
C GLY A 318 12.59 -6.64 21.10
N PRO A 319 12.67 -5.94 22.23
CA PRO A 319 11.84 -6.17 23.39
C PRO A 319 10.36 -5.94 23.06
N VAL A 320 9.48 -6.78 23.63
CA VAL A 320 8.03 -6.62 23.50
C VAL A 320 7.53 -5.70 24.62
N THR A 321 6.86 -4.62 24.24
CA THR A 321 6.15 -3.71 25.15
C THR A 321 4.70 -4.20 25.31
N THR A 322 4.20 -4.24 26.55
CA THR A 322 2.86 -4.77 26.91
C THR A 322 1.99 -3.77 27.66
N ASP A 323 2.51 -2.59 27.91
CA ASP A 323 1.87 -1.51 28.71
C ASP A 323 1.24 -0.47 27.80
#